data_f15d66c282d205278103f0da4b78f4ad
#
_entry.id   f15d66c282d205278103f0da4b78f4ad
#
_cell.length_a   1.000
_cell.length_b   1.000
_cell.length_c   1.000
_cell.angle_alpha   90.00
_cell.angle_beta   90.00
_cell.angle_gamma   90.00
#
_symmetry.space_group_name_H-M   'P 1'
#
loop_
_entity.id
_entity.type
_entity.pdbx_description
1 polymer ?
#
loop_
_entity_poly.entity_id
_entity_poly.type
_entity_poly.pdbx_seq_one_letter_code
_entity_poly.pdbx_strand_id
1 'polypeptide(L)'
;MKSLRAKFLSLGMALVLALSASGCAITTPAVVGSIGGVEIPAGIYLLAQYNAYSSAASAADLATGETADDVKAVLNAQCTGTIGDEEVTTDGADYVARLTLRSLQHYAAVETLFDELGGTLSDAATSEAADQAESVWSSSGDLYAANGIGKDSLEAYLLNAAKATELLQLFYGENGQTPVTDEEYIDYLENECLYLDMVQLPLFDSSTYAFADEEQSQTIESLAEECAATLNEWATAEQGRSERFTSLYEAAMEYVPRAGEALGATMESAQALNYAGTQLMTPDDLVTYGDALTDAVAENGRNVWFTYNMGTAIGVLCAVDPLDAADLDSYKQSDLLTTMKQDELDQTLYEEGAALEQNLDESAMQVYKAANIKRTV
;
A
#
# COMPACT_ATOMS: atom_id res chain seq x y z
N MET A 1 -30.65 -32.21 12.28
CA MET A 1 -30.23 -30.96 11.72
C MET A 1 -30.08 -31.00 10.18
N LYS A 2 -31.03 -31.63 9.46
CA LYS A 2 -31.03 -31.72 7.98
C LYS A 2 -32.21 -31.00 7.31
N SER A 3 -33.07 -30.30 8.06
CA SER A 3 -34.31 -29.69 7.54
C SER A 3 -34.29 -28.14 7.48
N LEU A 4 -33.24 -27.49 7.94
CA LEU A 4 -33.12 -25.99 7.87
C LEU A 4 -32.42 -25.50 6.60
N ARG A 5 -31.57 -26.33 5.98
CA ARG A 5 -30.83 -25.94 4.75
C ARG A 5 -31.70 -25.87 3.48
N ALA A 6 -32.85 -26.54 3.49
CA ALA A 6 -33.74 -26.58 2.33
C ALA A 6 -34.73 -25.40 2.22
N LYS A 7 -34.85 -24.54 3.24
CA LYS A 7 -35.81 -23.43 3.25
C LYS A 7 -35.21 -22.07 2.86
N PHE A 8 -33.89 -21.94 2.86
CA PHE A 8 -33.22 -20.72 2.41
C PHE A 8 -32.90 -20.69 0.92
N LEU A 9 -32.83 -21.87 0.26
CA LEU A 9 -32.60 -21.91 -1.20
C LEU A 9 -33.84 -21.52 -2.04
N SER A 10 -35.03 -21.45 -1.46
CA SER A 10 -36.25 -21.15 -2.20
C SER A 10 -36.69 -19.69 -2.19
N LEU A 11 -36.06 -18.83 -1.39
CA LEU A 11 -36.44 -17.41 -1.32
C LEU A 11 -35.56 -16.51 -2.25
N GLY A 12 -34.33 -16.93 -2.62
CA GLY A 12 -33.45 -16.22 -3.55
C GLY A 12 -33.87 -16.32 -5.02
N MET A 13 -34.61 -17.40 -5.40
CA MET A 13 -34.94 -17.64 -6.81
C MET A 13 -36.26 -16.98 -7.28
N ALA A 14 -37.01 -16.32 -6.39
CA ALA A 14 -38.30 -15.72 -6.71
C ALA A 14 -38.25 -14.24 -7.09
N LEU A 15 -37.12 -13.55 -6.88
CA LEU A 15 -37.00 -12.11 -7.18
C LEU A 15 -36.43 -11.78 -8.56
N VAL A 16 -35.87 -12.78 -9.28
CA VAL A 16 -35.25 -12.60 -10.61
C VAL A 16 -36.24 -12.71 -11.78
N LEU A 17 -37.47 -13.19 -11.56
CA LEU A 17 -38.43 -13.46 -12.65
C LEU A 17 -39.46 -12.36 -12.92
N ALA A 18 -39.40 -11.20 -12.28
CA ALA A 18 -40.45 -10.16 -12.39
C ALA A 18 -40.14 -8.99 -13.34
N LEU A 19 -39.00 -8.96 -14.03
CA LEU A 19 -38.63 -7.83 -14.92
C LEU A 19 -38.51 -8.16 -16.42
N SER A 20 -39.01 -9.28 -16.86
CA SER A 20 -38.98 -9.66 -18.30
C SER A 20 -40.31 -9.49 -19.00
N ALA A 21 -40.79 -8.26 -19.19
CA ALA A 21 -41.82 -7.96 -20.17
C ALA A 21 -41.82 -6.50 -20.61
N SER A 22 -40.87 -6.09 -21.49
CA SER A 22 -41.15 -5.11 -22.54
C SER A 22 -39.90 -4.86 -23.44
N GLY A 23 -40.01 -5.29 -24.69
CA GLY A 23 -39.23 -4.72 -25.81
C GLY A 23 -37.78 -5.19 -25.92
N CYS A 24 -37.36 -5.61 -27.11
CA CYS A 24 -35.98 -5.94 -27.48
C CYS A 24 -34.95 -4.85 -27.12
N ALA A 25 -34.67 -4.67 -25.87
CA ALA A 25 -33.41 -4.09 -25.40
C ALA A 25 -32.43 -5.26 -25.25
N ILE A 26 -31.29 -5.19 -25.86
CA ILE A 26 -30.14 -6.04 -25.48
C ILE A 26 -29.96 -5.78 -24.00
N THR A 27 -30.47 -6.66 -23.14
CA THR A 27 -30.31 -6.51 -21.68
C THR A 27 -28.84 -6.76 -21.38
N THR A 28 -28.15 -5.71 -20.99
CA THR A 28 -26.77 -5.80 -20.49
C THR A 28 -26.79 -6.76 -19.30
N PRO A 29 -26.02 -7.84 -19.28
CA PRO A 29 -26.01 -8.75 -18.15
C PRO A 29 -25.64 -8.02 -16.85
N ALA A 30 -26.42 -8.21 -15.79
CA ALA A 30 -26.12 -7.60 -14.50
C ALA A 30 -24.99 -8.35 -13.75
N VAL A 31 -24.77 -9.62 -14.11
CA VAL A 31 -23.79 -10.53 -13.52
C VAL A 31 -23.01 -11.19 -14.65
N VAL A 32 -21.71 -11.36 -14.48
CA VAL A 32 -20.83 -12.03 -15.47
C VAL A 32 -20.51 -13.48 -15.08
N GLY A 33 -21.14 -14.00 -14.05
CA GLY A 33 -20.98 -15.37 -13.57
C GLY A 33 -20.65 -15.42 -12.08
N SER A 34 -19.97 -16.49 -11.65
CA SER A 34 -19.53 -16.66 -10.27
C SER A 34 -18.15 -17.33 -10.18
N ILE A 35 -17.46 -17.08 -9.08
CA ILE A 35 -16.21 -17.75 -8.70
C ILE A 35 -16.40 -18.26 -7.27
N GLY A 36 -16.23 -19.57 -7.03
CA GLY A 36 -16.43 -20.18 -5.72
C GLY A 36 -17.87 -20.02 -5.19
N GLY A 37 -18.85 -19.77 -6.07
CA GLY A 37 -20.23 -19.47 -5.70
C GLY A 37 -20.49 -17.98 -5.37
N VAL A 38 -19.46 -17.13 -5.30
CA VAL A 38 -19.58 -15.68 -5.19
C VAL A 38 -20.00 -15.12 -6.54
N GLU A 39 -21.15 -14.44 -6.61
CA GLU A 39 -21.59 -13.77 -7.84
C GLU A 39 -20.65 -12.60 -8.16
N ILE A 40 -20.31 -12.46 -9.44
CA ILE A 40 -19.49 -11.35 -9.95
C ILE A 40 -20.40 -10.36 -10.68
N PRO A 41 -20.79 -9.25 -10.05
CA PRO A 41 -21.56 -8.19 -10.71
C PRO A 41 -20.77 -7.60 -11.88
N ALA A 42 -21.50 -7.22 -12.94
CA ALA A 42 -20.89 -6.63 -14.13
C ALA A 42 -20.03 -5.39 -13.81
N GLY A 43 -20.46 -4.57 -12.83
CA GLY A 43 -19.68 -3.40 -12.41
C GLY A 43 -18.36 -3.75 -11.72
N ILE A 44 -18.29 -4.83 -10.95
CA ILE A 44 -17.05 -5.35 -10.36
C ILE A 44 -16.12 -5.87 -11.48
N TYR A 45 -16.66 -6.63 -12.43
CA TYR A 45 -15.89 -7.06 -13.60
C TYR A 45 -15.30 -5.89 -14.39
N LEU A 46 -16.12 -4.88 -14.67
CA LEU A 46 -15.70 -3.69 -15.40
C LEU A 46 -14.64 -2.87 -14.64
N LEU A 47 -14.78 -2.77 -13.32
CA LEU A 47 -13.78 -2.08 -12.49
C LEU A 47 -12.45 -2.84 -12.47
N ALA A 48 -12.49 -4.16 -12.28
CA ALA A 48 -11.31 -5.00 -12.38
C ALA A 48 -10.63 -4.89 -13.76
N GLN A 49 -11.42 -4.90 -14.84
CA GLN A 49 -10.90 -4.75 -16.21
C GLN A 49 -10.32 -3.36 -16.46
N TYR A 50 -10.92 -2.30 -15.91
CA TYR A 50 -10.43 -0.93 -16.03
C TYR A 50 -9.08 -0.77 -15.31
N ASN A 51 -8.94 -1.33 -14.11
CA ASN A 51 -7.69 -1.33 -13.35
C ASN A 51 -6.61 -2.17 -14.07
N ALA A 52 -6.98 -3.36 -14.55
CA ALA A 52 -6.09 -4.21 -15.34
C ALA A 52 -5.58 -3.52 -16.61
N TYR A 53 -6.46 -2.75 -17.29
CA TYR A 53 -6.05 -1.92 -18.43
C TYR A 53 -5.05 -0.84 -18.03
N SER A 54 -5.23 -0.18 -16.89
CA SER A 54 -4.29 0.85 -16.42
C SER A 54 -2.90 0.26 -16.16
N SER A 55 -2.83 -0.95 -15.60
CA SER A 55 -1.58 -1.69 -15.44
C SER A 55 -0.96 -2.08 -16.79
N ALA A 56 -1.77 -2.58 -17.73
CA ALA A 56 -1.31 -2.92 -19.08
C ALA A 56 -0.76 -1.68 -19.81
N ALA A 57 -1.41 -0.52 -19.67
CA ALA A 57 -0.97 0.73 -20.28
C ALA A 57 0.40 1.21 -19.76
N SER A 58 0.70 0.90 -18.48
CA SER A 58 2.01 1.19 -17.88
C SER A 58 3.09 0.19 -18.30
N ALA A 59 2.70 -1.05 -18.62
CA ALA A 59 3.60 -2.14 -19.00
C ALA A 59 3.81 -2.25 -20.53
N ALA A 60 3.06 -1.46 -21.32
CA ALA A 60 3.03 -1.57 -22.78
C ALA A 60 4.25 -0.92 -23.45
N ASP A 61 4.88 -1.64 -24.36
CA ASP A 61 5.89 -1.10 -25.29
C ASP A 61 5.18 -0.40 -26.46
N LEU A 62 4.85 0.89 -26.24
CA LEU A 62 4.11 1.70 -27.19
C LEU A 62 5.03 2.29 -28.26
N ALA A 63 4.58 2.27 -29.52
CA ALA A 63 5.31 2.89 -30.61
C ALA A 63 5.33 4.43 -30.48
N THR A 64 6.31 5.06 -31.14
CA THR A 64 6.46 6.52 -31.11
C THR A 64 5.19 7.22 -31.62
N GLY A 65 4.58 8.03 -30.75
CA GLY A 65 3.35 8.78 -31.01
C GLY A 65 2.07 8.12 -30.53
N GLU A 66 2.14 6.89 -30.01
CA GLU A 66 1.05 6.24 -29.30
C GLU A 66 1.07 6.64 -27.82
N THR A 67 -0.09 6.57 -27.15
CA THR A 67 -0.24 6.95 -25.74
C THR A 67 -1.05 5.92 -24.98
N ALA A 68 -0.95 5.95 -23.65
CA ALA A 68 -1.75 5.12 -22.75
C ALA A 68 -3.27 5.32 -22.89
N ASP A 69 -3.72 6.40 -23.52
CA ASP A 69 -5.14 6.67 -23.78
C ASP A 69 -5.62 6.04 -25.10
N ASP A 70 -4.72 5.60 -25.98
CA ASP A 70 -5.07 4.83 -27.17
C ASP A 70 -5.28 3.35 -26.80
N VAL A 71 -6.52 3.04 -26.43
CA VAL A 71 -6.92 1.70 -25.99
C VAL A 71 -6.54 0.62 -27.00
N LYS A 72 -6.65 0.91 -28.31
CA LYS A 72 -6.30 -0.06 -29.33
C LYS A 72 -4.79 -0.28 -29.41
N ALA A 73 -4.00 0.78 -29.29
CA ALA A 73 -2.55 0.67 -29.27
C ALA A 73 -2.10 -0.18 -28.08
N VAL A 74 -2.56 0.13 -26.85
CA VAL A 74 -2.23 -0.62 -25.63
C VAL A 74 -2.61 -2.10 -25.75
N LEU A 75 -3.84 -2.43 -26.19
CA LEU A 75 -4.28 -3.82 -26.29
C LEU A 75 -3.53 -4.64 -27.35
N ASN A 76 -2.90 -4.00 -28.33
CA ASN A 76 -2.08 -4.66 -29.36
C ASN A 76 -0.58 -4.57 -29.08
N ALA A 77 -0.15 -3.74 -28.13
CA ALA A 77 1.26 -3.63 -27.75
C ALA A 77 1.71 -4.88 -27.00
N GLN A 78 3.02 -5.12 -26.98
CA GLN A 78 3.62 -6.09 -26.09
C GLN A 78 3.71 -5.48 -24.69
N CYS A 79 3.16 -6.18 -23.70
CA CYS A 79 3.24 -5.81 -22.29
C CYS A 79 4.20 -6.75 -21.58
N THR A 80 5.12 -6.19 -20.80
CA THR A 80 6.04 -6.97 -19.93
C THR A 80 5.88 -6.51 -18.50
N GLY A 81 5.63 -7.46 -17.61
CA GLY A 81 5.47 -7.22 -16.18
C GLY A 81 5.15 -8.48 -15.42
N THR A 82 4.94 -8.35 -14.11
CA THR A 82 4.68 -9.48 -13.23
C THR A 82 3.18 -9.68 -13.05
N ILE A 83 2.71 -10.93 -13.18
CA ILE A 83 1.36 -11.35 -12.83
C ILE A 83 1.49 -12.46 -11.78
N GLY A 84 1.21 -12.15 -10.51
CA GLY A 84 1.62 -13.01 -9.41
C GLY A 84 3.14 -13.03 -9.29
N ASP A 85 3.70 -14.22 -9.16
CA ASP A 85 5.16 -14.44 -9.09
C ASP A 85 5.79 -14.72 -10.48
N GLU A 86 4.98 -14.65 -11.55
CA GLU A 86 5.41 -14.98 -12.90
C GLU A 86 5.70 -13.71 -13.70
N GLU A 87 6.92 -13.60 -14.25
CA GLU A 87 7.24 -12.58 -15.24
C GLU A 87 6.62 -12.96 -16.59
N VAL A 88 5.73 -12.11 -17.08
CA VAL A 88 4.92 -12.36 -18.27
C VAL A 88 5.22 -11.32 -19.34
N THR A 89 5.45 -11.82 -20.56
CA THR A 89 5.49 -10.97 -21.78
C THR A 89 4.44 -11.48 -22.76
N THR A 90 3.38 -10.68 -22.97
CA THR A 90 2.26 -11.05 -23.84
C THR A 90 1.63 -9.83 -24.50
N ASP A 91 0.63 -10.00 -25.38
CA ASP A 91 -0.12 -8.86 -25.89
C ASP A 91 -0.99 -8.22 -24.80
N GLY A 92 -1.26 -6.90 -24.95
CA GLY A 92 -1.99 -6.13 -23.95
C GLY A 92 -3.41 -6.66 -23.68
N ALA A 93 -4.06 -7.26 -24.68
CA ALA A 93 -5.38 -7.84 -24.49
C ALA A 93 -5.35 -9.07 -23.58
N ASP A 94 -4.37 -9.97 -23.75
CA ASP A 94 -4.16 -11.12 -22.87
C ASP A 94 -3.69 -10.68 -21.48
N TYR A 95 -2.82 -9.67 -21.42
CA TYR A 95 -2.35 -9.09 -20.14
C TYR A 95 -3.53 -8.54 -19.32
N VAL A 96 -4.41 -7.75 -19.93
CA VAL A 96 -5.66 -7.24 -19.29
C VAL A 96 -6.55 -8.39 -18.85
N ALA A 97 -6.74 -9.41 -19.70
CA ALA A 97 -7.62 -10.52 -19.37
C ALA A 97 -7.10 -11.32 -18.15
N ARG A 98 -5.80 -11.61 -18.10
CA ARG A 98 -5.17 -12.31 -16.96
C ARG A 98 -5.27 -11.52 -15.67
N LEU A 99 -4.95 -10.22 -15.68
CA LEU A 99 -5.06 -9.37 -14.50
C LEU A 99 -6.51 -9.22 -14.05
N THR A 100 -7.46 -9.07 -14.99
CA THR A 100 -8.89 -9.03 -14.66
C THR A 100 -9.32 -10.29 -13.94
N LEU A 101 -8.99 -11.47 -14.49
CA LEU A 101 -9.34 -12.75 -13.85
C LEU A 101 -8.72 -12.88 -12.46
N ARG A 102 -7.43 -12.53 -12.32
CA ARG A 102 -6.73 -12.57 -11.02
C ARG A 102 -7.41 -11.67 -9.99
N SER A 103 -7.80 -10.44 -10.38
CA SER A 103 -8.52 -9.52 -9.49
C SER A 103 -9.88 -10.07 -9.05
N LEU A 104 -10.61 -10.75 -9.96
CA LEU A 104 -11.89 -11.36 -9.63
C LEU A 104 -11.73 -12.61 -8.74
N GLN A 105 -10.68 -13.39 -8.93
CA GLN A 105 -10.33 -14.51 -8.07
C GLN A 105 -10.01 -14.05 -6.65
N HIS A 106 -9.20 -13.00 -6.53
CA HIS A 106 -8.90 -12.35 -5.25
C HIS A 106 -10.17 -11.82 -4.57
N TYR A 107 -11.02 -11.08 -5.32
CA TYR A 107 -12.29 -10.59 -4.82
C TYR A 107 -13.16 -11.73 -4.24
N ALA A 108 -13.27 -12.83 -4.97
CA ALA A 108 -14.06 -13.98 -4.53
C ALA A 108 -13.42 -14.72 -3.32
N ALA A 109 -12.10 -14.82 -3.27
CA ALA A 109 -11.39 -15.39 -2.11
C ALA A 109 -11.65 -14.58 -0.84
N VAL A 110 -11.55 -13.24 -0.92
CA VAL A 110 -11.87 -12.35 0.20
C VAL A 110 -13.28 -12.57 0.71
N GLU A 111 -14.29 -12.57 -0.18
CA GLU A 111 -15.70 -12.81 0.22
C GLU A 111 -15.86 -14.17 0.89
N THR A 112 -15.27 -15.22 0.29
CA THR A 112 -15.40 -16.60 0.78
C THR A 112 -14.74 -16.77 2.15
N LEU A 113 -13.48 -16.36 2.29
CA LEU A 113 -12.71 -16.53 3.53
C LEU A 113 -13.27 -15.65 4.66
N PHE A 114 -13.70 -14.43 4.33
CA PHE A 114 -14.31 -13.55 5.31
C PHE A 114 -15.59 -14.16 5.92
N ASP A 115 -16.46 -14.74 5.07
CA ASP A 115 -17.67 -15.41 5.52
C ASP A 115 -17.35 -16.71 6.28
N GLU A 116 -16.38 -17.51 5.82
CA GLU A 116 -15.96 -18.75 6.47
C GLU A 116 -15.37 -18.52 7.86
N LEU A 117 -14.62 -17.44 8.05
CA LEU A 117 -14.04 -17.03 9.32
C LEU A 117 -15.04 -16.31 10.24
N GLY A 118 -16.26 -16.06 9.76
CA GLY A 118 -17.28 -15.33 10.51
C GLY A 118 -16.92 -13.84 10.70
N GLY A 119 -16.20 -13.27 9.75
CA GLY A 119 -15.79 -11.87 9.75
C GLY A 119 -16.98 -10.92 9.78
N THR A 120 -16.78 -9.77 10.41
CA THR A 120 -17.77 -8.71 10.47
C THR A 120 -17.07 -7.37 10.42
N LEU A 121 -17.37 -6.56 9.40
CA LEU A 121 -16.84 -5.20 9.33
C LEU A 121 -17.45 -4.35 10.45
N SER A 122 -16.62 -3.48 11.02
CA SER A 122 -17.10 -2.46 11.94
C SER A 122 -17.95 -1.39 11.21
N ASP A 123 -18.80 -0.69 11.95
CA ASP A 123 -19.57 0.45 11.42
C ASP A 123 -18.61 1.53 10.88
N ALA A 124 -17.44 1.71 11.51
CA ALA A 124 -16.42 2.65 11.06
C ALA A 124 -15.82 2.25 9.70
N ALA A 125 -15.39 1.00 9.54
CA ALA A 125 -14.84 0.49 8.27
C ALA A 125 -15.87 0.55 7.13
N THR A 126 -17.13 0.24 7.45
CA THR A 126 -18.24 0.34 6.48
C THR A 126 -18.48 1.79 6.05
N SER A 127 -18.49 2.75 7.01
CA SER A 127 -18.65 4.17 6.72
C SER A 127 -17.47 4.72 5.91
N GLU A 128 -16.25 4.33 6.26
CA GLU A 128 -15.05 4.74 5.54
C GLU A 128 -15.06 4.27 4.08
N ALA A 129 -15.45 3.04 3.82
CA ALA A 129 -15.58 2.53 2.45
C ALA A 129 -16.63 3.33 1.65
N ALA A 130 -17.76 3.69 2.26
CA ALA A 130 -18.78 4.51 1.62
C ALA A 130 -18.30 5.96 1.36
N ASP A 131 -17.57 6.57 2.29
CA ASP A 131 -17.00 7.92 2.16
C ASP A 131 -15.91 7.96 1.08
N GLN A 132 -15.08 6.94 0.99
CA GLN A 132 -14.09 6.78 -0.07
C GLN A 132 -14.79 6.60 -1.43
N ALA A 133 -15.84 5.79 -1.53
CA ALA A 133 -16.62 5.64 -2.75
C ALA A 133 -17.22 6.98 -3.21
N GLU A 134 -17.76 7.77 -2.29
CA GLU A 134 -18.28 9.13 -2.59
C GLU A 134 -17.17 10.06 -3.08
N SER A 135 -16.01 10.06 -2.44
CA SER A 135 -14.87 10.89 -2.82
C SER A 135 -14.37 10.57 -4.24
N VAL A 136 -14.17 9.27 -4.52
CA VAL A 136 -13.74 8.79 -5.85
C VAL A 136 -14.82 9.08 -6.89
N TRP A 137 -16.09 8.85 -6.54
CA TRP A 137 -17.21 9.14 -7.45
C TRP A 137 -17.33 10.63 -7.77
N SER A 138 -17.13 11.50 -6.79
CA SER A 138 -17.18 12.95 -6.99
C SER A 138 -16.07 13.45 -7.93
N SER A 139 -14.92 12.79 -7.94
CA SER A 139 -13.78 13.18 -8.78
C SER A 139 -13.78 12.53 -10.16
N SER A 140 -14.26 11.29 -10.28
CA SER A 140 -14.09 10.44 -11.48
C SER A 140 -15.37 9.72 -11.91
N GLY A 141 -16.52 10.04 -11.32
CA GLY A 141 -17.79 9.35 -11.54
C GLY A 141 -18.27 9.36 -13.00
N ASP A 142 -18.06 10.47 -13.73
CA ASP A 142 -18.43 10.55 -15.14
C ASP A 142 -17.63 9.54 -15.99
N LEU A 143 -16.33 9.36 -15.67
CA LEU A 143 -15.48 8.40 -16.36
C LEU A 143 -15.87 6.95 -16.01
N TYR A 144 -16.17 6.66 -14.77
CA TYR A 144 -16.65 5.35 -14.35
C TYR A 144 -18.00 5.03 -14.97
N ALA A 145 -18.95 5.96 -14.94
CA ALA A 145 -20.26 5.80 -15.57
C ALA A 145 -20.17 5.57 -17.07
N ALA A 146 -19.26 6.28 -17.77
CA ALA A 146 -19.00 6.08 -19.19
C ALA A 146 -18.46 4.67 -19.52
N ASN A 147 -17.83 4.01 -18.54
CA ASN A 147 -17.36 2.63 -18.63
C ASN A 147 -18.38 1.62 -18.09
N GLY A 148 -19.58 2.05 -17.67
CA GLY A 148 -20.63 1.16 -17.13
C GLY A 148 -20.40 0.74 -15.67
N ILE A 149 -19.47 1.39 -14.98
CA ILE A 149 -19.19 1.16 -13.58
C ILE A 149 -20.09 2.11 -12.76
N GLY A 150 -20.93 1.57 -11.91
CA GLY A 150 -21.79 2.33 -11.00
C GLY A 150 -21.11 2.63 -9.67
N LYS A 151 -21.59 3.66 -8.96
CA LYS A 151 -21.11 3.98 -7.60
C LYS A 151 -21.25 2.80 -6.64
N ASP A 152 -22.37 2.07 -6.72
CA ASP A 152 -22.62 0.89 -5.88
C ASP A 152 -21.56 -0.21 -6.10
N SER A 153 -21.04 -0.34 -7.33
CA SER A 153 -19.96 -1.29 -7.62
C SER A 153 -18.62 -0.84 -7.05
N LEU A 154 -18.35 0.45 -7.07
CA LEU A 154 -17.17 1.03 -6.43
C LEU A 154 -17.23 0.83 -4.92
N GLU A 155 -18.38 1.09 -4.29
CA GLU A 155 -18.59 0.88 -2.85
C GLU A 155 -18.43 -0.61 -2.49
N ALA A 156 -19.01 -1.53 -3.27
CA ALA A 156 -18.85 -2.96 -3.06
C ALA A 156 -17.39 -3.42 -3.18
N TYR A 157 -16.63 -2.85 -4.10
CA TYR A 157 -15.20 -3.12 -4.24
C TYR A 157 -14.40 -2.62 -3.04
N LEU A 158 -14.71 -1.43 -2.53
CA LEU A 158 -14.04 -0.86 -1.35
C LEU A 158 -14.43 -1.62 -0.07
N LEU A 159 -15.66 -2.10 0.05
CA LEU A 159 -16.06 -3.00 1.13
C LEU A 159 -15.30 -4.33 1.09
N ASN A 160 -15.07 -4.88 -0.10
CA ASN A 160 -14.24 -6.08 -0.25
C ASN A 160 -12.78 -5.80 0.16
N ALA A 161 -12.22 -4.65 -0.18
CA ALA A 161 -10.90 -4.24 0.29
C ALA A 161 -10.84 -4.09 1.83
N ALA A 162 -11.88 -3.54 2.45
CA ALA A 162 -11.99 -3.46 3.90
C ALA A 162 -12.07 -4.87 4.55
N LYS A 163 -12.77 -5.82 3.90
CA LYS A 163 -12.78 -7.23 4.34
C LYS A 163 -11.39 -7.86 4.24
N ALA A 164 -10.63 -7.58 3.17
CA ALA A 164 -9.26 -8.06 3.02
C ALA A 164 -8.36 -7.55 4.15
N THR A 165 -8.50 -6.29 4.54
CA THR A 165 -7.78 -5.72 5.69
C THR A 165 -8.17 -6.42 7.00
N GLU A 166 -9.45 -6.70 7.22
CA GLU A 166 -9.92 -7.41 8.42
C GLU A 166 -9.47 -8.87 8.43
N LEU A 167 -9.32 -9.51 7.26
CA LEU A 167 -8.76 -10.86 7.14
C LEU A 167 -7.36 -10.97 7.72
N LEU A 168 -6.54 -9.91 7.65
CA LEU A 168 -5.21 -9.88 8.27
C LEU A 168 -5.33 -10.14 9.79
N GLN A 169 -6.28 -9.49 10.45
CA GLN A 169 -6.53 -9.69 11.88
C GLN A 169 -7.15 -11.06 12.19
N LEU A 170 -8.05 -11.54 11.31
CA LEU A 170 -8.67 -12.86 11.47
C LEU A 170 -7.68 -14.02 11.26
N PHE A 171 -6.65 -13.82 10.47
CA PHE A 171 -5.58 -14.81 10.28
C PHE A 171 -4.48 -14.67 11.33
N TYR A 172 -3.89 -13.48 11.45
CA TYR A 172 -2.60 -13.27 12.12
C TYR A 172 -2.68 -12.42 13.39
N GLY A 173 -3.83 -11.80 13.68
CA GLY A 173 -4.03 -11.06 14.92
C GLY A 173 -4.00 -11.96 16.16
N GLU A 174 -4.00 -11.38 17.36
CA GLU A 174 -3.87 -12.09 18.65
C GLU A 174 -4.86 -13.25 18.82
N ASN A 175 -6.08 -13.13 18.30
CA ASN A 175 -7.12 -14.15 18.35
C ASN A 175 -7.37 -14.80 16.98
N GLY A 176 -6.46 -14.66 16.04
CA GLY A 176 -6.55 -15.18 14.68
C GLY A 176 -6.32 -16.69 14.59
N GLN A 177 -6.40 -17.23 13.37
CA GLN A 177 -6.18 -18.66 13.12
C GLN A 177 -4.73 -19.09 13.36
N THR A 178 -3.78 -18.24 12.95
CA THR A 178 -2.32 -18.44 13.07
C THR A 178 -1.69 -17.16 13.60
N PRO A 179 -1.93 -16.83 14.91
CA PRO A 179 -1.49 -15.56 15.47
C PRO A 179 0.02 -15.41 15.37
N VAL A 180 0.48 -14.21 15.01
CA VAL A 180 1.90 -13.87 15.12
C VAL A 180 2.29 -13.85 16.59
N THR A 181 3.32 -14.60 16.92
CA THR A 181 3.81 -14.72 18.30
C THR A 181 4.69 -13.55 18.70
N ASP A 182 4.87 -13.33 20.01
CA ASP A 182 5.80 -12.34 20.54
C ASP A 182 7.23 -12.55 20.02
N GLU A 183 7.64 -13.83 19.89
CA GLU A 183 8.96 -14.20 19.39
C GLU A 183 9.14 -13.82 17.92
N GLU A 184 8.11 -13.98 17.08
CA GLU A 184 8.15 -13.56 15.68
C GLU A 184 8.20 -12.03 15.54
N TYR A 185 7.45 -11.27 16.35
CA TYR A 185 7.55 -9.82 16.40
C TYR A 185 8.95 -9.36 16.81
N ILE A 186 9.53 -9.97 17.85
CA ILE A 186 10.88 -9.64 18.33
C ILE A 186 11.91 -9.95 17.25
N ASP A 187 11.85 -11.13 16.63
CA ASP A 187 12.77 -11.54 15.57
C ASP A 187 12.72 -10.59 14.37
N TYR A 188 11.52 -10.19 13.96
CA TYR A 188 11.33 -9.23 12.88
C TYR A 188 11.90 -7.84 13.21
N LEU A 189 11.62 -7.33 14.41
CA LEU A 189 12.14 -6.04 14.86
C LEU A 189 13.67 -6.02 14.96
N GLU A 190 14.28 -7.10 15.45
CA GLU A 190 15.73 -7.17 15.69
C GLU A 190 16.53 -7.42 14.41
N ASN A 191 15.98 -8.21 13.47
CA ASN A 191 16.72 -8.73 12.33
C ASN A 191 16.33 -8.09 10.99
N GLU A 192 15.09 -7.62 10.84
CA GLU A 192 14.59 -7.07 9.58
C GLU A 192 14.43 -5.55 9.62
N CYS A 193 14.29 -4.94 10.82
CA CYS A 193 14.05 -3.52 10.96
C CYS A 193 15.28 -2.76 11.47
N LEU A 194 15.33 -1.46 11.15
CA LEU A 194 16.22 -0.51 11.81
C LEU A 194 15.40 0.52 12.59
N TYR A 195 15.72 0.72 13.87
CA TYR A 195 15.18 1.85 14.60
C TYR A 195 16.24 2.95 14.72
N LEU A 196 15.94 4.12 14.17
CA LEU A 196 16.88 5.23 14.09
C LEU A 196 16.39 6.43 14.90
N ASP A 197 17.26 6.95 15.76
CA ASP A 197 17.17 8.33 16.24
C ASP A 197 17.91 9.22 15.24
N MET A 198 17.36 10.39 14.88
CA MET A 198 17.95 11.20 13.82
C MET A 198 17.78 12.70 14.04
N VAL A 199 18.81 13.45 13.61
CA VAL A 199 18.74 14.89 13.32
C VAL A 199 19.09 15.07 11.85
N GLN A 200 18.26 15.78 11.09
CA GLN A 200 18.47 16.02 9.67
C GLN A 200 18.94 17.47 9.46
N LEU A 201 20.13 17.67 8.91
CA LEU A 201 20.62 18.96 8.50
C LEU A 201 20.30 19.15 7.01
N PRO A 202 19.40 20.08 6.64
CA PRO A 202 18.90 20.17 5.27
C PRO A 202 19.99 20.57 4.28
N LEU A 203 19.99 19.94 3.11
CA LEU A 203 20.73 20.31 1.90
C LEU A 203 19.84 20.98 0.85
N PHE A 204 18.55 21.14 1.16
CA PHE A 204 17.54 21.67 0.27
C PHE A 204 16.75 22.78 0.97
N ASP A 205 16.69 23.97 0.36
CA ASP A 205 15.87 25.08 0.81
C ASP A 205 14.48 25.00 0.12
N SER A 206 13.46 24.66 0.88
CA SER A 206 12.09 24.55 0.37
C SER A 206 11.46 25.89 -0.02
N SER A 207 12.02 27.01 0.43
CA SER A 207 11.50 28.35 0.10
C SER A 207 11.97 28.83 -1.29
N THR A 208 13.18 28.45 -1.68
CA THR A 208 13.79 28.80 -2.97
C THR A 208 13.81 27.64 -3.96
N TYR A 209 13.47 26.42 -3.51
CA TYR A 209 13.59 25.17 -4.27
C TYR A 209 15.02 24.91 -4.79
N ALA A 210 16.02 25.34 -4.03
CA ALA A 210 17.42 25.19 -4.38
C ALA A 210 18.12 24.17 -3.49
N PHE A 211 19.00 23.35 -4.08
CA PHE A 211 19.94 22.53 -3.34
C PHE A 211 21.17 23.34 -2.95
N ALA A 212 21.82 22.91 -1.85
CA ALA A 212 23.12 23.42 -1.43
C ALA A 212 24.14 23.31 -2.57
N ASP A 213 24.93 24.34 -2.77
CA ASP A 213 26.13 24.26 -3.60
C ASP A 213 27.26 23.48 -2.88
N GLU A 214 28.42 23.33 -3.55
CA GLU A 214 29.51 22.53 -3.00
C GLU A 214 30.08 23.11 -1.70
N GLU A 215 30.21 24.45 -1.57
CA GLU A 215 30.71 25.13 -0.36
C GLU A 215 29.69 25.01 0.79
N GLN A 216 28.42 25.20 0.49
CA GLN A 216 27.33 25.04 1.44
C GLN A 216 27.24 23.59 1.93
N SER A 217 27.32 22.60 1.01
CA SER A 217 27.30 21.18 1.35
C SER A 217 28.44 20.79 2.28
N GLN A 218 29.66 21.19 1.99
CA GLN A 218 30.82 20.94 2.86
C GLN A 218 30.68 21.59 4.24
N THR A 219 30.08 22.79 4.31
CA THR A 219 29.76 23.44 5.58
C THR A 219 28.75 22.64 6.40
N ILE A 220 27.68 22.16 5.75
CA ILE A 220 26.64 21.40 6.41
C ILE A 220 27.13 19.99 6.82
N GLU A 221 27.98 19.36 6.00
CA GLU A 221 28.67 18.13 6.38
C GLU A 221 29.53 18.31 7.66
N SER A 222 30.31 19.38 7.72
CA SER A 222 31.08 19.67 8.92
C SER A 222 30.24 19.95 10.16
N LEU A 223 29.07 20.60 10.00
CA LEU A 223 28.09 20.78 11.07
C LEU A 223 27.47 19.47 11.53
N ALA A 224 27.20 18.56 10.60
CA ALA A 224 26.68 17.24 10.92
C ALA A 224 27.71 16.40 11.71
N GLU A 225 28.99 16.45 11.31
CA GLU A 225 30.07 15.80 12.06
C GLU A 225 30.22 16.36 13.48
N GLU A 226 30.15 17.70 13.63
CA GLU A 226 30.13 18.36 14.93
C GLU A 226 28.96 17.96 15.79
N CYS A 227 27.75 17.89 15.19
CA CYS A 227 26.52 17.42 15.85
C CYS A 227 26.65 15.96 16.32
N ALA A 228 27.14 15.07 15.46
CA ALA A 228 27.38 13.67 15.81
C ALA A 228 28.37 13.53 16.97
N ALA A 229 29.47 14.28 16.94
CA ALA A 229 30.47 14.30 18.01
C ALA A 229 29.85 14.78 19.33
N THR A 230 29.09 15.88 19.31
CA THR A 230 28.37 16.42 20.47
C THR A 230 27.39 15.41 21.06
N LEU A 231 26.57 14.75 20.23
CA LEU A 231 25.64 13.74 20.66
C LEU A 231 26.33 12.50 21.25
N ASN A 232 27.48 12.09 20.69
CA ASN A 232 28.30 11.02 21.23
C ASN A 232 28.95 11.40 22.59
N GLU A 233 29.31 12.69 22.79
CA GLU A 233 29.81 13.16 24.09
C GLU A 233 28.72 13.19 25.15
N TRP A 234 27.48 13.54 24.77
CA TRP A 234 26.35 13.57 25.69
C TRP A 234 25.80 12.16 25.99
N ALA A 235 26.03 11.20 25.10
CA ALA A 235 25.56 9.83 25.29
C ALA A 235 26.30 9.16 26.45
N THR A 236 25.54 8.66 27.43
CA THR A 236 26.06 7.84 28.51
C THR A 236 25.39 6.46 28.51
N ALA A 237 26.09 5.45 28.99
CA ALA A 237 25.56 4.09 29.05
C ALA A 237 24.30 3.94 29.96
N GLU A 238 24.08 4.92 30.84
CA GLU A 238 22.95 4.95 31.78
C GLU A 238 21.81 5.88 31.32
N GLN A 239 21.95 6.52 30.14
CA GLN A 239 20.99 7.49 29.64
C GLN A 239 19.67 6.78 29.22
N GLY A 240 18.59 7.14 29.90
CA GLY A 240 17.27 6.64 29.57
C GLY A 240 16.70 7.23 28.27
N ARG A 241 15.67 6.60 27.70
CA ARG A 241 15.05 7.01 26.46
C ARG A 241 14.61 8.48 26.45
N SER A 242 13.99 8.97 27.53
CA SER A 242 13.55 10.37 27.66
C SER A 242 14.70 11.36 27.63
N GLU A 243 15.85 11.01 28.20
CA GLU A 243 17.04 11.85 28.20
C GLU A 243 17.67 11.90 26.80
N ARG A 244 17.67 10.78 26.08
CA ARG A 244 18.12 10.72 24.68
C ARG A 244 17.26 11.61 23.79
N PHE A 245 15.95 11.60 23.94
CA PHE A 245 15.06 12.53 23.23
C PHE A 245 15.38 13.99 23.55
N THR A 246 15.66 14.30 24.81
CA THR A 246 16.04 15.67 25.18
C THR A 246 17.32 16.09 24.47
N SER A 247 18.36 15.24 24.48
CA SER A 247 19.62 15.51 23.80
C SER A 247 19.42 15.68 22.28
N LEU A 248 18.58 14.84 21.68
CA LEU A 248 18.25 14.90 20.25
C LEU A 248 17.63 16.24 19.86
N TYR A 249 16.63 16.70 20.63
CA TYR A 249 15.98 17.98 20.36
C TYR A 249 16.86 19.19 20.67
N GLU A 250 17.70 19.12 21.70
CA GLU A 250 18.71 20.15 22.00
C GLU A 250 19.71 20.28 20.84
N ALA A 251 20.22 19.16 20.32
CA ALA A 251 21.10 19.16 19.16
C ALA A 251 20.40 19.73 17.92
N ALA A 252 19.17 19.36 17.66
CA ALA A 252 18.41 19.91 16.54
C ALA A 252 18.25 21.44 16.65
N MET A 253 17.88 21.95 17.83
CA MET A 253 17.75 23.40 18.06
C MET A 253 19.06 24.16 17.89
N GLU A 254 20.22 23.52 18.10
CA GLU A 254 21.53 24.13 17.91
C GLU A 254 22.01 24.04 16.46
N TYR A 255 21.97 22.87 15.84
CA TYR A 255 22.66 22.60 14.57
C TYR A 255 21.79 22.86 13.33
N VAL A 256 20.47 22.60 13.38
CA VAL A 256 19.60 22.79 12.22
C VAL A 256 19.47 24.24 11.77
N PRO A 257 19.34 25.25 12.68
CA PRO A 257 19.40 26.66 12.28
C PRO A 257 20.71 27.05 11.64
N ARG A 258 21.86 26.53 12.12
CA ARG A 258 23.18 26.78 11.54
C ARG A 258 23.29 26.23 10.12
N ALA A 259 22.72 25.06 9.87
CA ALA A 259 22.62 24.51 8.51
C ALA A 259 21.71 25.37 7.62
N GLY A 260 20.59 25.87 8.15
CA GLY A 260 19.73 26.82 7.46
C GLY A 260 20.48 28.10 7.09
N GLU A 261 21.26 28.68 7.99
CA GLU A 261 22.12 29.87 7.72
C GLU A 261 23.12 29.58 6.60
N ALA A 262 23.72 28.38 6.56
CA ALA A 262 24.65 27.97 5.49
C ALA A 262 23.94 27.94 4.13
N LEU A 263 22.65 27.60 4.08
CA LEU A 263 21.80 27.66 2.87
C LEU A 263 21.35 29.10 2.52
N GLY A 264 21.62 30.09 3.41
CA GLY A 264 21.11 31.45 3.27
C GLY A 264 19.67 31.63 3.74
N ALA A 265 19.11 30.64 4.44
CA ALA A 265 17.77 30.64 5.01
C ALA A 265 17.81 30.99 6.51
N THR A 266 16.75 31.62 7.02
CA THR A 266 16.57 31.80 8.47
C THR A 266 15.58 30.74 8.97
N MET A 267 16.02 29.96 9.96
CA MET A 267 15.19 28.94 10.58
C MET A 267 15.00 29.23 12.06
N GLU A 268 13.75 29.32 12.50
CA GLU A 268 13.44 29.48 13.92
C GLU A 268 13.70 28.15 14.66
N SER A 269 14.16 28.22 15.92
CA SER A 269 14.45 27.04 16.73
C SER A 269 13.23 26.09 16.87
N ALA A 270 12.00 26.64 16.90
CA ALA A 270 10.80 25.82 16.93
C ALA A 270 10.61 25.01 15.64
N GLN A 271 11.07 25.50 14.49
CA GLN A 271 11.03 24.78 13.21
C GLN A 271 12.10 23.68 13.16
N ALA A 272 13.24 23.90 13.84
CA ALA A 272 14.32 22.93 13.90
C ALA A 272 13.89 21.59 14.51
N LEU A 273 12.89 21.60 15.40
CA LEU A 273 12.35 20.38 16.01
C LEU A 273 11.70 19.43 14.98
N ASN A 274 11.24 19.94 13.84
CA ASN A 274 10.69 19.12 12.76
C ASN A 274 11.77 18.30 12.00
N TYR A 275 13.05 18.61 12.25
CA TYR A 275 14.19 17.92 11.65
C TYR A 275 14.82 16.90 12.61
N ALA A 276 14.21 16.69 13.76
CA ALA A 276 14.62 15.67 14.72
C ALA A 276 13.47 14.71 15.00
N GLY A 277 13.80 13.46 15.14
CA GLY A 277 12.79 12.44 15.41
C GLY A 277 13.38 11.05 15.48
N THR A 278 12.48 10.11 15.52
CA THR A 278 12.81 8.69 15.56
C THR A 278 11.93 7.96 14.54
N GLN A 279 12.49 6.92 13.95
CA GLN A 279 11.77 6.16 12.94
C GLN A 279 12.12 4.67 13.07
N LEU A 280 11.09 3.82 13.12
CA LEU A 280 11.24 2.41 12.76
C LEU A 280 11.24 2.33 11.23
N MET A 281 12.30 1.83 10.66
CA MET A 281 12.42 1.57 9.23
C MET A 281 12.22 0.08 9.00
N THR A 282 11.21 -0.24 8.24
CA THR A 282 10.89 -1.61 7.82
C THR A 282 11.72 -2.00 6.58
N PRO A 283 11.74 -3.27 6.16
CA PRO A 283 12.42 -3.68 4.93
C PRO A 283 12.01 -2.84 3.70
N ASP A 284 10.73 -2.47 3.57
CA ASP A 284 10.24 -1.65 2.47
C ASP A 284 10.81 -0.23 2.50
N ASP A 285 10.93 0.37 3.68
CA ASP A 285 11.58 1.67 3.85
C ASP A 285 13.06 1.59 3.46
N LEU A 286 13.74 0.50 3.86
CA LEU A 286 15.16 0.28 3.61
C LEU A 286 15.48 0.11 2.11
N VAL A 287 14.57 -0.42 1.31
CA VAL A 287 14.74 -0.51 -0.15
C VAL A 287 15.08 0.85 -0.78
N THR A 288 14.53 1.93 -0.24
CA THR A 288 14.77 3.30 -0.75
C THR A 288 16.22 3.75 -0.57
N TYR A 289 16.89 3.29 0.49
CA TYR A 289 18.27 3.63 0.83
C TYR A 289 19.29 2.62 0.30
N GLY A 290 18.83 1.45 -0.13
CA GLY A 290 19.66 0.31 -0.52
C GLY A 290 20.55 -0.17 0.63
N ASP A 291 21.54 -0.99 0.30
CA ASP A 291 22.47 -1.58 1.29
C ASP A 291 23.35 -0.53 2.00
N ALA A 292 23.48 0.69 1.43
CA ALA A 292 24.40 1.70 1.93
C ALA A 292 24.08 2.19 3.36
N LEU A 293 22.78 2.28 3.72
CA LEU A 293 22.39 2.68 5.07
C LEU A 293 22.61 1.54 6.08
N THR A 294 22.26 0.34 5.72
CA THR A 294 22.47 -0.86 6.56
C THR A 294 23.96 -1.14 6.78
N ASP A 295 24.79 -0.97 5.74
CA ASP A 295 26.24 -1.07 5.82
C ASP A 295 26.81 0.01 6.77
N ALA A 296 26.36 1.27 6.66
CA ALA A 296 26.78 2.35 7.54
C ALA A 296 26.40 2.08 8.99
N VAL A 297 25.21 1.54 9.26
CA VAL A 297 24.81 1.12 10.61
C VAL A 297 25.68 -0.04 11.11
N ALA A 298 25.97 -1.02 10.27
CA ALA A 298 26.83 -2.15 10.65
C ALA A 298 28.27 -1.72 10.97
N GLU A 299 28.81 -0.74 10.23
CA GLU A 299 30.15 -0.20 10.44
C GLU A 299 30.26 0.60 11.74
N ASN A 300 29.28 1.45 12.05
CA ASN A 300 29.29 2.33 13.22
C ASN A 300 28.80 1.63 14.50
N GLY A 301 27.91 0.64 14.35
CA GLY A 301 27.29 -0.06 15.45
C GLY A 301 26.09 0.67 16.07
N ARG A 302 25.38 -0.03 16.97
CA ARG A 302 24.23 0.54 17.72
C ARG A 302 24.72 1.50 18.81
N ASN A 303 23.89 2.50 19.10
CA ASN A 303 24.12 3.53 20.13
C ASN A 303 25.32 4.46 19.86
N VAL A 304 25.74 4.57 18.62
CA VAL A 304 26.78 5.50 18.15
C VAL A 304 26.18 6.44 17.10
N TRP A 305 26.36 7.73 17.27
CA TRP A 305 25.94 8.75 16.31
C TRP A 305 26.96 8.86 15.18
N PHE A 306 26.47 8.82 13.96
CA PHE A 306 27.27 8.95 12.73
C PHE A 306 26.52 9.79 11.69
N THR A 307 27.24 10.25 10.67
CA THR A 307 26.64 11.03 9.58
C THR A 307 26.35 10.16 8.38
N TYR A 308 25.21 10.42 7.71
CA TYR A 308 24.80 9.74 6.49
C TYR A 308 24.16 10.73 5.52
N ASN A 309 24.58 10.71 4.24
CA ASN A 309 23.99 11.57 3.22
C ASN A 309 22.70 10.96 2.68
N MET A 310 21.57 11.62 2.98
CA MET A 310 20.22 11.21 2.57
C MET A 310 19.77 11.86 1.25
N GLY A 311 20.66 12.57 0.55
CA GLY A 311 20.39 13.29 -0.69
C GLY A 311 19.80 14.69 -0.48
N THR A 312 18.74 14.84 0.28
CA THR A 312 18.11 16.14 0.60
C THR A 312 18.57 16.74 1.93
N ALA A 313 19.25 15.95 2.74
CA ALA A 313 19.80 16.32 4.05
C ALA A 313 21.03 15.47 4.38
N ILE A 314 21.89 15.97 5.27
CA ILE A 314 22.82 15.11 6.01
C ILE A 314 22.13 14.65 7.28
N GLY A 315 21.86 13.36 7.38
CA GLY A 315 21.35 12.72 8.58
C GLY A 315 22.47 12.53 9.60
N VAL A 316 22.23 12.94 10.83
CA VAL A 316 23.00 12.52 12.01
C VAL A 316 22.18 11.43 12.67
N LEU A 317 22.59 10.19 12.51
CA LEU A 317 21.82 8.99 12.79
C LEU A 317 22.42 8.20 13.95
N CYS A 318 21.57 7.55 14.74
CA CYS A 318 21.96 6.59 15.75
C CYS A 318 21.02 5.40 15.70
N ALA A 319 21.52 4.23 15.34
CA ALA A 319 20.76 2.99 15.42
C ALA A 319 20.62 2.55 16.88
N VAL A 320 19.40 2.27 17.29
CA VAL A 320 19.07 1.78 18.63
C VAL A 320 18.38 0.43 18.55
N ASP A 321 18.35 -0.29 19.67
CA ASP A 321 17.54 -1.49 19.74
C ASP A 321 16.05 -1.12 19.70
N PRO A 322 15.24 -1.69 18.79
CA PRO A 322 13.81 -1.39 18.75
C PRO A 322 13.11 -1.62 20.11
N LEU A 323 13.50 -2.66 20.85
CA LEU A 323 12.88 -2.97 22.15
C LEU A 323 13.36 -2.07 23.30
N ASP A 324 14.50 -1.37 23.13
CA ASP A 324 14.89 -0.27 24.02
C ASP A 324 14.14 1.02 23.67
N ALA A 325 13.66 1.14 22.41
CA ALA A 325 12.97 2.32 21.92
C ALA A 325 11.49 2.36 22.31
N ALA A 326 10.79 1.23 22.22
CA ALA A 326 9.40 1.08 22.62
C ALA A 326 9.13 -0.36 23.12
N ASP A 327 8.09 -0.52 23.93
CA ASP A 327 7.68 -1.85 24.35
C ASP A 327 6.98 -2.62 23.21
N LEU A 328 6.98 -3.95 23.30
CA LEU A 328 6.42 -4.82 22.27
C LEU A 328 4.91 -4.57 22.03
N ASP A 329 4.17 -4.25 23.10
CA ASP A 329 2.72 -3.98 22.98
C ASP A 329 2.45 -2.72 22.14
N SER A 330 3.34 -1.71 22.19
CA SER A 330 3.25 -0.52 21.33
C SER A 330 3.44 -0.88 19.86
N TYR A 331 4.38 -1.77 19.54
CA TYR A 331 4.58 -2.26 18.16
C TYR A 331 3.40 -3.08 17.66
N LYS A 332 2.82 -3.94 18.50
CA LYS A 332 1.62 -4.72 18.14
C LYS A 332 0.37 -3.87 17.90
N GLN A 333 0.31 -2.67 18.49
CA GLN A 333 -0.78 -1.70 18.28
C GLN A 333 -0.54 -0.80 17.05
N SER A 334 0.64 -0.86 16.46
CA SER A 334 0.97 -0.17 15.21
C SER A 334 0.62 -1.02 13.99
N ASP A 335 0.93 -0.50 12.80
CA ASP A 335 0.72 -1.22 11.54
C ASP A 335 1.75 -2.33 11.26
N LEU A 336 2.57 -2.71 12.26
CA LEU A 336 3.65 -3.68 12.08
C LEU A 336 3.15 -5.05 11.62
N LEU A 337 1.98 -5.50 12.10
CA LEU A 337 1.36 -6.75 11.64
C LEU A 337 1.12 -6.72 10.11
N THR A 338 0.65 -5.59 9.60
CA THR A 338 0.44 -5.40 8.17
C THR A 338 1.76 -5.56 7.41
N THR A 339 2.80 -4.86 7.85
CA THR A 339 4.13 -4.95 7.23
C THR A 339 4.70 -6.37 7.25
N MET A 340 4.45 -7.12 8.34
CA MET A 340 4.95 -8.49 8.48
C MET A 340 4.20 -9.52 7.65
N LYS A 341 2.88 -9.33 7.42
CA LYS A 341 1.99 -10.41 6.99
C LYS A 341 1.12 -10.09 5.77
N GLN A 342 1.15 -8.86 5.25
CA GLN A 342 0.32 -8.49 4.11
C GLN A 342 0.63 -9.33 2.87
N ASP A 343 1.91 -9.50 2.54
CA ASP A 343 2.33 -10.26 1.36
C ASP A 343 1.94 -11.74 1.48
N GLU A 344 2.08 -12.33 2.68
CA GLU A 344 1.67 -13.71 2.95
C GLU A 344 0.16 -13.87 2.81
N LEU A 345 -0.62 -12.90 3.31
CA LEU A 345 -2.08 -12.88 3.15
C LEU A 345 -2.48 -12.75 1.67
N ASP A 346 -1.88 -11.80 0.96
CA ASP A 346 -2.18 -11.58 -0.46
C ASP A 346 -1.87 -12.82 -1.30
N GLN A 347 -0.74 -13.46 -1.05
CA GLN A 347 -0.40 -14.74 -1.69
C GLN A 347 -1.44 -15.81 -1.39
N THR A 348 -1.86 -15.94 -0.12
CA THR A 348 -2.93 -16.89 0.28
C THR A 348 -4.24 -16.59 -0.44
N LEU A 349 -4.66 -15.32 -0.49
CA LEU A 349 -5.89 -14.91 -1.17
C LEU A 349 -5.85 -15.22 -2.68
N TYR A 350 -4.70 -15.05 -3.32
CA TYR A 350 -4.55 -15.38 -4.74
C TYR A 350 -4.56 -16.90 -4.99
N GLU A 351 -3.90 -17.68 -4.14
CA GLU A 351 -3.88 -19.14 -4.25
C GLU A 351 -5.27 -19.74 -4.03
N GLU A 352 -5.95 -19.33 -2.96
CA GLU A 352 -7.31 -19.75 -2.66
C GLU A 352 -8.28 -19.31 -3.79
N GLY A 353 -8.19 -18.07 -4.26
CA GLY A 353 -9.01 -17.57 -5.35
C GLY A 353 -8.80 -18.32 -6.67
N ALA A 354 -7.57 -18.71 -6.98
CA ALA A 354 -7.25 -19.50 -8.16
C ALA A 354 -7.79 -20.95 -8.06
N ALA A 355 -7.91 -21.50 -6.85
CA ALA A 355 -8.44 -22.83 -6.58
C ALA A 355 -9.98 -22.88 -6.62
N LEU A 356 -10.68 -21.74 -6.51
CA LEU A 356 -12.13 -21.67 -6.57
C LEU A 356 -12.67 -22.07 -7.94
N GLU A 357 -13.82 -22.73 -7.96
CA GLU A 357 -14.51 -23.11 -9.21
C GLU A 357 -14.98 -21.85 -9.97
N GLN A 358 -14.57 -21.75 -11.23
CA GLN A 358 -14.88 -20.61 -12.09
C GLN A 358 -16.09 -20.93 -13.00
N ASN A 359 -17.19 -20.23 -12.80
CA ASN A 359 -18.41 -20.33 -13.58
C ASN A 359 -18.75 -18.98 -14.23
N LEU A 360 -17.77 -18.43 -14.98
CA LEU A 360 -17.93 -17.16 -15.69
C LEU A 360 -18.68 -17.37 -17.02
N ASP A 361 -19.60 -16.47 -17.36
CA ASP A 361 -20.35 -16.47 -18.61
C ASP A 361 -19.58 -15.70 -19.71
N GLU A 362 -18.95 -16.45 -20.60
CA GLU A 362 -18.22 -15.89 -21.74
C GLU A 362 -19.08 -14.95 -22.59
N SER A 363 -20.38 -15.25 -22.74
CA SER A 363 -21.29 -14.42 -23.52
C SER A 363 -21.51 -13.06 -22.85
N ALA A 364 -21.65 -13.06 -21.52
CA ALA A 364 -21.74 -11.83 -20.74
C ALA A 364 -20.43 -11.02 -20.82
N MET A 365 -19.26 -11.67 -20.64
CA MET A 365 -17.97 -11.00 -20.76
C MET A 365 -17.71 -10.43 -22.16
N GLN A 366 -18.23 -11.09 -23.23
CA GLN A 366 -18.13 -10.55 -24.59
C GLN A 366 -18.92 -9.26 -24.82
N VAL A 367 -19.90 -8.93 -23.98
CA VAL A 367 -20.56 -7.62 -23.98
C VAL A 367 -19.62 -6.53 -23.46
N TYR A 368 -18.77 -6.86 -22.49
CA TYR A 368 -17.90 -5.95 -21.75
C TYR A 368 -16.42 -6.06 -22.20
N LYS A 369 -16.16 -5.85 -23.50
CA LYS A 369 -14.80 -5.98 -24.04
C LYS A 369 -13.88 -4.85 -23.56
N ALA A 370 -12.64 -5.19 -23.24
CA ALA A 370 -11.61 -4.21 -22.91
C ALA A 370 -11.42 -3.15 -24.01
N ALA A 371 -11.65 -3.50 -25.27
CA ALA A 371 -11.62 -2.55 -26.39
C ALA A 371 -12.67 -1.42 -26.33
N ASN A 372 -13.67 -1.53 -25.44
CA ASN A 372 -14.71 -0.52 -25.24
C ASN A 372 -14.37 0.44 -24.08
N ILE A 373 -13.26 0.24 -23.39
CA ILE A 373 -12.80 1.11 -22.30
C ILE A 373 -12.65 2.55 -22.81
N LYS A 374 -13.13 3.50 -22.01
CA LYS A 374 -12.98 4.94 -22.26
C LYS A 374 -12.01 5.51 -21.24
N ARG A 375 -11.03 6.27 -21.71
CA ARG A 375 -10.01 6.90 -20.86
C ARG A 375 -10.30 8.37 -20.59
N THR A 376 -11.16 8.96 -21.40
CA THR A 376 -11.59 10.36 -21.29
C THR A 376 -13.10 10.45 -21.52
N VAL A 377 -13.76 11.43 -20.93
CA VAL A 377 -15.17 11.81 -21.11
C VAL A 377 -15.30 13.24 -21.56
#